data_de1acbc6fad2a7e386090ef32c32d7e8
#
_entry.id   de1acbc6fad2a7e386090ef32c32d7e8
#
_cell.length_a   1.000
_cell.length_b   1.000
_cell.length_c   1.000
_cell.angle_alpha   90.00
_cell.angle_beta   90.00
_cell.angle_gamma   90.00
#
_symmetry.space_group_name_H-M   'P 1'
#
loop_
_entity.id
_entity.type
_entity.pdbx_description
1 polymer ?
#
loop_
_entity_poly.entity_id
_entity_poly.type
_entity_poly.pdbx_seq_one_letter_code
_entity_poly.pdbx_strand_id
1 'polypeptide(L)'
;MYQNINKIYHAAIYVRLSKEDGDISSSVKLESNSISNQKALILDFLKDKKDIEVVSVRVDDGYSGSNFERPAFQAMLEDIRRGIVDCVVVKDLSRFGREYIDSGKYIERLFPALGVRFIAINDNYDSLKGKNQADEIIIPFKNLINDAYCRDISIKIRSNLEIKRKKGECVTPFVAFGY
;
A
#
# COMPACT_ATOMS: atom_id res chain seq x y z
N MET A 1 -30.65 -7.70 0.13
CA MET A 1 -29.46 -7.25 0.84
C MET A 1 -29.77 -5.93 1.51
N TYR A 2 -30.04 -5.93 2.81
CA TYR A 2 -30.33 -4.70 3.55
C TYR A 2 -29.01 -3.93 3.70
N GLN A 3 -28.83 -2.84 2.98
CA GLN A 3 -27.80 -1.85 3.30
C GLN A 3 -28.17 -1.28 4.69
N ASN A 4 -27.27 -1.45 5.65
CA ASN A 4 -27.36 -0.79 6.95
C ASN A 4 -27.24 0.72 6.73
N ILE A 5 -28.38 1.40 6.64
CA ILE A 5 -28.52 2.82 6.25
C ILE A 5 -27.96 3.78 7.33
N ASN A 6 -27.48 3.25 8.48
CA ASN A 6 -27.05 4.07 9.63
C ASN A 6 -25.73 3.62 10.29
N LYS A 7 -24.84 2.91 9.59
CA LYS A 7 -23.55 2.58 10.19
C LYS A 7 -22.62 3.80 10.12
N ILE A 8 -22.20 4.32 11.26
CA ILE A 8 -21.11 5.29 11.36
C ILE A 8 -19.79 4.49 11.45
N TYR A 9 -18.83 4.83 10.59
CA TYR A 9 -17.49 4.23 10.58
C TYR A 9 -16.54 5.07 11.41
N HIS A 10 -15.77 4.43 12.30
CA HIS A 10 -14.73 5.06 13.10
C HIS A 10 -13.40 5.01 12.32
N ALA A 11 -13.00 6.13 11.76
CA ALA A 11 -11.90 6.19 10.83
C ALA A 11 -10.56 6.55 11.49
N ALA A 12 -9.53 5.80 11.14
CA ALA A 12 -8.14 6.21 11.30
C ALA A 12 -7.63 6.85 10.00
N ILE A 13 -7.18 8.09 10.07
CA ILE A 13 -6.42 8.72 8.99
C ILE A 13 -4.98 8.22 9.10
N TYR A 14 -4.46 7.60 8.02
CA TYR A 14 -3.08 7.19 7.97
C TYR A 14 -2.28 8.00 6.95
N VAL A 15 -1.18 8.59 7.42
CA VAL A 15 -0.29 9.45 6.63
C VAL A 15 1.14 8.94 6.74
N ARG A 16 1.85 8.90 5.62
CA ARG A 16 3.25 8.50 5.56
C ARG A 16 4.08 9.45 4.70
N LEU A 17 5.27 9.77 5.17
CA LEU A 17 6.31 10.44 4.40
C LEU A 17 7.60 9.62 4.47
N SER A 18 8.24 9.39 3.31
CA SER A 18 9.54 8.72 3.20
C SER A 18 10.66 9.77 3.21
N LYS A 19 11.83 9.43 3.75
CA LYS A 19 13.03 10.28 3.64
C LYS A 19 13.47 10.51 2.20
N GLU A 20 13.11 9.61 1.29
CA GLU A 20 13.42 9.70 -0.14
C GLU A 20 12.48 10.62 -0.91
N ASP A 21 11.29 10.91 -0.34
CA ASP A 21 10.28 11.79 -0.96
C ASP A 21 10.54 13.28 -0.65
N GLY A 22 11.54 13.61 0.18
CA GLY A 22 11.99 14.96 0.48
C GLY A 22 13.14 15.38 -0.43
N ASP A 23 12.95 16.43 -1.24
CA ASP A 23 14.03 17.05 -2.00
C ASP A 23 15.16 17.53 -1.08
N ILE A 24 16.40 17.21 -1.46
CA ILE A 24 17.64 17.31 -0.67
C ILE A 24 18.01 18.78 -0.27
N SER A 25 17.23 19.79 -0.66
CA SER A 25 17.65 21.18 -0.57
C SER A 25 16.96 22.08 0.48
N SER A 26 16.03 21.58 1.31
CA SER A 26 15.52 22.38 2.46
C SER A 26 14.70 21.51 3.44
N SER A 27 15.42 20.84 4.30
CA SER A 27 15.01 19.59 4.93
C SER A 27 13.95 19.64 6.06
N VAL A 28 13.59 20.71 6.65
CA VAL A 28 12.70 20.68 7.85
C VAL A 28 11.30 21.24 7.59
N LYS A 29 11.17 22.25 6.76
CA LYS A 29 9.86 22.90 6.51
C LYS A 29 8.99 22.21 5.45
N LEU A 30 9.58 21.55 4.47
CA LEU A 30 8.85 20.89 3.37
C LEU A 30 8.22 19.56 3.80
N GLU A 31 8.88 18.81 4.70
CA GLU A 31 8.37 17.55 5.24
C GLU A 31 7.11 17.76 6.08
N SER A 32 7.12 18.74 6.98
CA SER A 32 5.94 19.14 7.76
C SER A 32 4.78 19.57 6.87
N ASN A 33 5.04 20.31 5.78
CA ASN A 33 4.01 20.74 4.84
C ASN A 33 3.38 19.57 4.06
N SER A 34 4.16 18.56 3.68
CA SER A 34 3.64 17.39 2.95
C SER A 34 2.70 16.54 3.82
N ILE A 35 3.03 16.32 5.09
CA ILE A 35 2.15 15.63 6.04
C ILE A 35 0.88 16.46 6.31
N SER A 36 1.04 17.77 6.52
CA SER A 36 -0.07 18.70 6.76
C SER A 36 -1.01 18.75 5.54
N ASN A 37 -0.46 18.80 4.34
CA ASN A 37 -1.24 18.78 3.10
C ASN A 37 -2.00 17.47 2.91
N GLN A 38 -1.40 16.31 3.23
CA GLN A 38 -2.09 15.01 3.19
C GLN A 38 -3.26 14.99 4.18
N LYS A 39 -3.05 15.46 5.42
CA LYS A 39 -4.11 15.54 6.43
C LYS A 39 -5.23 16.47 6.00
N ALA A 40 -4.90 17.67 5.51
CA ALA A 40 -5.88 18.65 5.06
C ALA A 40 -6.75 18.09 3.92
N LEU A 41 -6.15 17.43 2.92
CA LEU A 41 -6.87 16.79 1.82
C LEU A 41 -7.84 15.71 2.32
N ILE A 42 -7.37 14.85 3.25
CA ILE A 42 -8.20 13.77 3.79
C ILE A 42 -9.35 14.35 4.62
N LEU A 43 -9.08 15.32 5.48
CA LEU A 43 -10.11 15.97 6.30
C LEU A 43 -11.13 16.71 5.43
N ASP A 44 -10.70 17.36 4.36
CA ASP A 44 -11.59 18.04 3.42
C ASP A 44 -12.52 17.04 2.71
N PHE A 45 -11.96 15.92 2.25
CA PHE A 45 -12.76 14.82 1.66
C PHE A 45 -13.79 14.26 2.64
N LEU A 46 -13.46 14.18 3.93
CA LEU A 46 -14.33 13.60 4.95
C LEU A 46 -15.42 14.55 5.44
N LYS A 47 -15.34 15.87 5.22
CA LYS A 47 -16.35 16.85 5.63
C LYS A 47 -17.76 16.50 5.14
N ASP A 48 -17.87 15.99 3.92
CA ASP A 48 -19.12 15.65 3.27
C ASP A 48 -19.59 14.20 3.56
N LYS A 49 -18.79 13.43 4.32
CA LYS A 49 -19.08 12.02 4.65
C LYS A 49 -19.68 11.91 6.03
N LYS A 50 -21.03 11.97 6.10
CA LYS A 50 -21.79 11.85 7.36
C LYS A 50 -21.73 10.46 7.99
N ASP A 51 -21.29 9.46 7.23
CA ASP A 51 -21.15 8.07 7.64
C ASP A 51 -19.76 7.74 8.20
N ILE A 52 -18.85 8.74 8.31
CA ILE A 52 -17.48 8.53 8.79
C ILE A 52 -17.13 9.54 9.89
N GLU A 53 -16.67 9.03 11.02
CA GLU A 53 -16.16 9.81 12.15
C GLU A 53 -14.65 9.55 12.31
N VAL A 54 -13.84 10.60 12.37
CA VAL A 54 -12.39 10.47 12.54
C VAL A 54 -12.06 10.30 14.02
N VAL A 55 -11.57 9.14 14.40
CA VAL A 55 -11.20 8.82 15.80
C VAL A 55 -9.69 8.89 16.05
N SER A 56 -8.85 8.73 15.02
CA SER A 56 -7.40 8.83 15.17
C SER A 56 -6.71 9.31 13.90
N VAL A 57 -5.53 9.91 14.09
CA VAL A 57 -4.59 10.29 13.02
C VAL A 57 -3.25 9.63 13.30
N ARG A 58 -2.80 8.77 12.41
CA ARG A 58 -1.56 8.01 12.53
C ARG A 58 -0.57 8.48 11.49
N VAL A 59 0.64 8.84 11.93
CA VAL A 59 1.68 9.45 11.09
C VAL A 59 2.97 8.66 11.23
N ASP A 60 3.49 8.13 10.13
CA ASP A 60 4.83 7.57 10.02
C ASP A 60 5.69 8.51 9.16
N ASP A 61 6.49 9.34 9.82
CA ASP A 61 7.42 10.28 9.19
C ASP A 61 8.81 9.65 9.11
N GLY A 62 9.44 9.73 7.93
CA GLY A 62 10.77 9.18 7.67
C GLY A 62 10.82 7.66 7.47
N TYR A 63 9.67 6.98 7.36
CA TYR A 63 9.60 5.53 7.13
C TYR A 63 9.37 5.19 5.66
N SER A 64 10.10 4.18 5.16
CA SER A 64 9.88 3.64 3.82
C SER A 64 8.51 2.97 3.68
N GLY A 65 7.97 2.98 2.46
CA GLY A 65 6.76 2.23 2.13
C GLY A 65 7.00 0.74 1.86
N SER A 66 8.26 0.27 1.92
CA SER A 66 8.66 -1.09 1.56
C SER A 66 8.34 -2.16 2.60
N ASN A 67 8.06 -1.78 3.84
CA ASN A 67 7.63 -2.71 4.88
C ASN A 67 6.49 -2.11 5.72
N PHE A 68 5.87 -2.92 6.57
CA PHE A 68 4.79 -2.53 7.47
C PHE A 68 5.22 -2.51 8.95
N GLU A 69 6.51 -2.61 9.25
CA GLU A 69 7.08 -2.48 10.60
C GLU A 69 7.22 -1.02 11.02
N ARG A 70 6.14 -0.26 10.83
CA ARG A 70 6.08 1.18 11.12
C ARG A 70 5.26 1.41 12.39
N PRO A 71 5.74 2.21 13.36
CA PRO A 71 5.10 2.34 14.67
C PRO A 71 3.65 2.81 14.60
N ALA A 72 3.36 3.86 13.81
CA ALA A 72 1.99 4.37 13.69
C ALA A 72 1.07 3.40 12.93
N PHE A 73 1.60 2.66 11.95
CA PHE A 73 0.87 1.61 11.25
C PHE A 73 0.52 0.46 12.20
N GLN A 74 1.46 -0.02 13.01
CA GLN A 74 1.22 -1.09 13.98
C GLN A 74 0.20 -0.66 15.04
N ALA A 75 0.30 0.58 15.54
CA ALA A 75 -0.69 1.13 16.46
C ALA A 75 -2.10 1.21 15.84
N MET A 76 -2.20 1.56 14.56
CA MET A 76 -3.46 1.54 13.84
C MET A 76 -4.04 0.12 13.73
N LEU A 77 -3.20 -0.88 13.43
CA LEU A 77 -3.63 -2.29 13.38
C LEU A 77 -4.13 -2.79 14.75
N GLU A 78 -3.52 -2.34 15.82
CA GLU A 78 -3.97 -2.69 17.17
C GLU A 78 -5.33 -2.05 17.48
N ASP A 79 -5.55 -0.79 17.10
CA ASP A 79 -6.86 -0.13 17.21
C ASP A 79 -7.95 -0.86 16.41
N ILE A 80 -7.60 -1.37 15.23
CA ILE A 80 -8.49 -2.20 14.40
C ILE A 80 -8.84 -3.51 15.11
N ARG A 81 -7.83 -4.21 15.66
CA ARG A 81 -8.05 -5.48 16.38
C ARG A 81 -8.93 -5.31 17.63
N ARG A 82 -8.82 -4.15 18.28
CA ARG A 82 -9.67 -3.78 19.43
C ARG A 82 -11.06 -3.32 19.03
N GLY A 83 -11.35 -3.16 17.75
CA GLY A 83 -12.63 -2.65 17.26
C GLY A 83 -12.84 -1.15 17.49
N ILE A 84 -11.79 -0.40 17.81
CA ILE A 84 -11.82 1.07 17.97
C ILE A 84 -11.91 1.73 16.59
N VAL A 85 -11.22 1.14 15.59
CA VAL A 85 -11.18 1.60 14.21
C VAL A 85 -11.79 0.53 13.30
N ASP A 86 -12.77 0.91 12.49
CA ASP A 86 -13.36 0.07 11.46
C ASP A 86 -13.33 0.72 10.06
N CYS A 87 -12.60 1.83 9.92
CA CYS A 87 -12.31 2.47 8.64
C CYS A 87 -10.87 2.99 8.60
N VAL A 88 -10.18 2.80 7.48
CA VAL A 88 -8.84 3.38 7.24
C VAL A 88 -8.92 4.28 6.02
N VAL A 89 -8.44 5.52 6.16
CA VAL A 89 -8.44 6.51 5.09
C VAL A 89 -7.01 6.97 4.81
N VAL A 90 -6.59 6.86 3.56
CA VAL A 90 -5.28 7.30 3.07
C VAL A 90 -5.44 8.25 1.89
N LYS A 91 -4.43 9.06 1.63
CA LYS A 91 -4.40 9.91 0.43
C LYS A 91 -4.39 9.07 -0.84
N ASP A 92 -3.47 8.11 -0.91
CA ASP A 92 -3.28 7.18 -2.02
C ASP A 92 -2.67 5.86 -1.55
N LEU A 93 -2.73 4.82 -2.39
CA LEU A 93 -2.21 3.49 -2.08
C LEU A 93 -0.70 3.49 -1.80
N SER A 94 0.07 4.39 -2.44
CA SER A 94 1.52 4.49 -2.23
C SER A 94 1.87 4.95 -0.81
N ARG A 95 0.98 5.72 -0.17
CA ARG A 95 1.12 6.15 1.24
C ARG A 95 0.81 5.00 2.19
N PHE A 96 -0.10 4.12 1.82
CA PHE A 96 -0.36 2.90 2.58
C PHE A 96 0.83 1.94 2.52
N GLY A 97 1.32 1.58 1.33
CA GLY A 97 2.51 0.75 1.12
C GLY A 97 2.95 0.73 -0.33
N ARG A 98 4.27 0.74 -0.55
CA ARG A 98 4.87 0.57 -1.90
C ARG A 98 4.97 -0.90 -2.27
N GLU A 99 5.14 -1.79 -1.27
CA GLU A 99 5.11 -3.23 -1.48
C GLU A 99 3.67 -3.69 -1.67
N TYR A 100 3.36 -3.98 -2.92
CA TYR A 100 2.00 -4.32 -3.32
C TYR A 100 1.52 -5.67 -2.75
N ILE A 101 2.39 -6.67 -2.69
CA ILE A 101 2.05 -8.00 -2.17
C ILE A 101 1.58 -7.88 -0.72
N ASP A 102 2.31 -7.12 0.09
CA ASP A 102 1.97 -6.94 1.48
C ASP A 102 0.77 -5.99 1.65
N SER A 103 0.70 -4.90 0.87
CA SER A 103 -0.48 -4.02 0.84
C SER A 103 -1.74 -4.79 0.46
N GLY A 104 -1.67 -5.67 -0.54
CA GLY A 104 -2.77 -6.53 -0.98
C GLY A 104 -3.24 -7.49 0.11
N LYS A 105 -2.33 -8.05 0.93
CA LYS A 105 -2.71 -8.90 2.08
C LYS A 105 -3.61 -8.15 3.07
N TYR A 106 -3.31 -6.88 3.33
CA TYR A 106 -4.13 -6.04 4.21
C TYR A 106 -5.45 -5.67 3.56
N ILE A 107 -5.42 -5.12 2.34
CA ILE A 107 -6.59 -4.54 1.68
C ILE A 107 -7.56 -5.64 1.20
N GLU A 108 -7.05 -6.75 0.64
CA GLU A 108 -7.87 -7.78 0.02
C GLU A 108 -8.27 -8.90 1.00
N ARG A 109 -7.54 -9.10 2.09
CA ARG A 109 -7.77 -10.22 3.01
C ARG A 109 -8.04 -9.76 4.44
N LEU A 110 -7.10 -9.05 5.07
CA LEU A 110 -7.18 -8.75 6.49
C LEU A 110 -8.32 -7.76 6.80
N PHE A 111 -8.38 -6.63 6.10
CA PHE A 111 -9.40 -5.62 6.33
C PHE A 111 -10.82 -6.14 6.05
N PRO A 112 -11.10 -6.83 4.93
CA PRO A 112 -12.41 -7.44 4.73
C PRO A 112 -12.75 -8.50 5.78
N ALA A 113 -11.80 -9.32 6.23
CA ALA A 113 -12.02 -10.32 7.27
C ALA A 113 -12.35 -9.70 8.63
N LEU A 114 -11.83 -8.51 8.93
CA LEU A 114 -12.12 -7.75 10.14
C LEU A 114 -13.30 -6.77 9.98
N GLY A 115 -13.94 -6.72 8.81
CA GLY A 115 -15.04 -5.79 8.53
C GLY A 115 -14.60 -4.33 8.45
N VAL A 116 -13.34 -4.06 8.13
CA VAL A 116 -12.73 -2.73 8.03
C VAL A 116 -12.91 -2.18 6.61
N ARG A 117 -13.49 -0.98 6.51
CA ARG A 117 -13.56 -0.20 5.27
C ARG A 117 -12.21 0.43 4.97
N PHE A 118 -11.76 0.38 3.72
CA PHE A 118 -10.53 1.04 3.28
C PHE A 118 -10.82 2.02 2.16
N ILE A 119 -10.31 3.26 2.29
CA ILE A 119 -10.49 4.35 1.34
C ILE A 119 -9.14 4.93 0.95
N ALA A 120 -8.82 4.97 -0.36
CA ALA A 120 -7.69 5.70 -0.94
C ALA A 120 -8.24 6.77 -1.89
N ILE A 121 -8.09 8.04 -1.49
CA ILE A 121 -8.83 9.16 -2.11
C ILE A 121 -8.40 9.40 -3.55
N ASN A 122 -7.09 9.58 -3.79
CA ASN A 122 -6.57 9.88 -5.12
C ASN A 122 -6.71 8.71 -6.10
N ASP A 123 -6.76 7.48 -5.57
CA ASP A 123 -6.98 6.27 -6.37
C ASP A 123 -8.47 5.99 -6.60
N ASN A 124 -9.35 6.86 -6.06
CA ASN A 124 -10.80 6.70 -6.09
C ASN A 124 -11.28 5.31 -5.62
N TYR A 125 -10.53 4.72 -4.67
CA TYR A 125 -10.79 3.40 -4.14
C TYR A 125 -11.59 3.48 -2.84
N ASP A 126 -12.67 2.69 -2.75
CA ASP A 126 -13.47 2.51 -1.54
C ASP A 126 -13.96 1.07 -1.49
N SER A 127 -13.52 0.31 -0.50
CA SER A 127 -13.84 -1.11 -0.38
C SER A 127 -15.34 -1.44 -0.26
N LEU A 128 -16.19 -0.46 0.05
CA LEU A 128 -17.64 -0.62 0.05
C LEU A 128 -18.30 -0.49 -1.32
N LYS A 129 -17.66 0.20 -2.26
CA LYS A 129 -18.25 0.48 -3.58
C LYS A 129 -18.31 -0.73 -4.53
N GLY A 130 -17.94 -1.92 -4.02
CA GLY A 130 -18.14 -3.20 -4.69
C GLY A 130 -16.97 -3.66 -5.58
N LYS A 131 -16.97 -4.95 -5.94
CA LYS A 131 -15.90 -5.65 -6.65
C LYS A 131 -15.54 -5.04 -8.03
N ASN A 132 -16.45 -4.31 -8.66
CA ASN A 132 -16.24 -3.83 -10.03
C ASN A 132 -15.27 -2.65 -10.15
N GLN A 133 -15.22 -1.75 -9.16
CA GLN A 133 -14.23 -0.65 -9.16
C GLN A 133 -12.87 -1.09 -8.62
N ALA A 134 -12.86 -2.03 -7.66
CA ALA A 134 -11.63 -2.63 -7.16
C ALA A 134 -10.90 -3.42 -8.27
N ASP A 135 -11.64 -4.17 -9.09
CA ASP A 135 -11.08 -4.94 -10.19
C ASP A 135 -10.49 -4.04 -11.30
N GLU A 136 -11.09 -2.89 -11.58
CA GLU A 136 -10.59 -1.93 -12.56
C GLU A 136 -9.25 -1.28 -12.18
N ILE A 137 -8.97 -1.11 -10.88
CA ILE A 137 -7.71 -0.55 -10.40
C ILE A 137 -6.70 -1.65 -10.07
N ILE A 138 -7.15 -2.73 -9.44
CA ILE A 138 -6.29 -3.82 -8.98
C ILE A 138 -5.77 -4.65 -10.13
N ILE A 139 -6.55 -4.89 -11.20
CA ILE A 139 -6.12 -5.70 -12.35
C ILE A 139 -4.96 -5.05 -13.11
N PRO A 140 -5.00 -3.76 -13.53
CA PRO A 140 -3.87 -3.09 -14.16
C PRO A 140 -2.63 -3.04 -13.24
N PHE A 141 -2.84 -2.87 -11.93
CA PHE A 141 -1.76 -2.82 -10.97
C PHE A 141 -1.13 -4.20 -10.74
N LYS A 142 -1.93 -5.28 -10.68
CA LYS A 142 -1.43 -6.68 -10.67
C LYS A 142 -0.61 -6.98 -11.90
N ASN A 143 -1.06 -6.56 -13.08
CA ASN A 143 -0.34 -6.77 -14.33
C ASN A 143 0.99 -6.00 -14.35
N LEU A 144 1.00 -4.75 -13.92
CA LEU A 144 2.22 -3.94 -13.83
C LEU A 144 3.27 -4.56 -12.90
N ILE A 145 2.84 -5.15 -11.79
CA ILE A 145 3.71 -5.81 -10.82
C ILE A 145 4.21 -7.15 -11.34
N ASN A 146 3.35 -7.93 -11.95
CA ASN A 146 3.77 -9.17 -12.58
C ASN A 146 4.86 -8.89 -13.63
N ASP A 147 4.71 -7.82 -14.43
CA ASP A 147 5.71 -7.39 -15.39
C ASP A 147 7.02 -6.94 -14.72
N ALA A 148 6.93 -6.14 -13.65
CA ALA A 148 8.10 -5.70 -12.89
C ALA A 148 8.83 -6.87 -12.22
N TYR A 149 8.07 -7.81 -11.64
CA TYR A 149 8.58 -9.03 -11.03
C TYR A 149 9.24 -9.96 -12.06
N CYS A 150 8.62 -10.14 -13.22
CA CYS A 150 9.19 -10.90 -14.33
C CYS A 150 10.50 -10.27 -14.84
N ARG A 151 10.59 -8.95 -14.92
CA ARG A 151 11.83 -8.24 -15.30
C ARG A 151 12.93 -8.45 -14.26
N ASP A 152 12.63 -8.29 -12.97
CA ASP A 152 13.60 -8.48 -11.89
C ASP A 152 14.13 -9.91 -11.83
N ILE A 153 13.25 -10.91 -11.93
CA ILE A 153 13.65 -12.33 -12.04
C ILE A 153 14.51 -12.55 -13.28
N SER A 154 14.15 -11.98 -14.43
CA SER A 154 14.92 -12.12 -15.67
C SER A 154 16.34 -11.56 -15.53
N ILE A 155 16.49 -10.39 -14.88
CA ILE A 155 17.79 -9.79 -14.58
C ILE A 155 18.61 -10.70 -13.67
N LYS A 156 18.02 -11.19 -12.58
CA LYS A 156 18.67 -12.10 -11.62
C LYS A 156 19.12 -13.41 -12.27
N ILE A 157 18.26 -14.02 -13.11
CA ILE A 157 18.61 -15.24 -13.83
C ILE A 157 19.76 -14.99 -14.79
N ARG A 158 19.72 -13.92 -15.60
CA ARG A 158 20.80 -13.57 -16.54
C ARG A 158 22.11 -13.34 -15.83
N SER A 159 22.12 -12.60 -14.72
CA SER A 159 23.32 -12.35 -13.91
C SER A 159 23.89 -13.66 -13.36
N ASN A 160 23.06 -14.56 -12.82
CA ASN A 160 23.50 -15.87 -12.34
C ASN A 160 24.06 -16.75 -13.45
N LEU A 161 23.41 -16.78 -14.61
CA LEU A 161 23.90 -17.53 -15.78
C LEU A 161 25.24 -16.98 -16.30
N GLU A 162 25.42 -15.68 -16.29
CA GLU A 162 26.67 -15.02 -16.67
C GLU A 162 27.81 -15.38 -15.70
N ILE A 163 27.55 -15.38 -14.40
CA ILE A 163 28.53 -15.80 -13.38
C ILE A 163 28.92 -17.26 -13.58
N LYS A 164 27.94 -18.16 -13.82
CA LYS A 164 28.20 -19.58 -14.07
C LYS A 164 29.02 -19.79 -15.34
N ARG A 165 28.70 -19.09 -16.44
CA ARG A 165 29.49 -19.14 -17.68
C ARG A 165 30.92 -18.67 -17.47
N LYS A 166 31.14 -17.57 -16.72
CA LYS A 166 32.50 -17.09 -16.41
C LYS A 166 33.30 -18.09 -15.56
N LYS A 167 32.62 -18.92 -14.74
CA LYS A 167 33.22 -20.00 -13.95
C LYS A 167 33.45 -21.30 -14.77
N GLY A 168 33.01 -21.36 -16.03
CA GLY A 168 33.07 -22.57 -16.85
C GLY A 168 32.04 -23.66 -16.46
N GLU A 169 31.01 -23.30 -15.65
CA GLU A 169 29.96 -24.23 -15.27
C GLU A 169 28.98 -24.44 -16.43
N CYS A 170 28.52 -25.69 -16.63
CA CYS A 170 27.49 -26.00 -17.59
C CYS A 170 26.15 -25.36 -17.20
N VAL A 171 25.59 -24.50 -18.04
CA VAL A 171 24.34 -23.78 -17.80
C VAL A 171 23.15 -24.38 -18.54
N THR A 172 23.36 -25.42 -19.34
CA THR A 172 22.30 -26.15 -20.05
C THR A 172 21.89 -27.39 -19.27
N PRO A 173 20.55 -27.66 -19.10
CA PRO A 173 20.09 -28.86 -18.42
C PRO A 173 20.35 -30.17 -19.18
N PHE A 174 20.75 -30.07 -20.43
CA PHE A 174 21.06 -31.22 -21.30
C PHE A 174 22.44 -31.06 -21.92
N VAL A 175 23.26 -32.07 -21.84
CA VAL A 175 24.52 -32.16 -22.61
C VAL A 175 24.18 -32.34 -24.08
N ALA A 176 24.81 -31.53 -24.96
CA ALA A 176 24.63 -31.73 -26.41
C ALA A 176 25.09 -33.13 -26.79
N PHE A 177 24.25 -33.81 -27.59
CA PHE A 177 24.54 -35.17 -28.04
C PHE A 177 25.83 -35.13 -28.89
N GLY A 178 26.90 -35.77 -28.38
CA GLY A 178 28.21 -35.84 -29.10
C GLY A 178 29.39 -35.14 -28.40
N TYR A 179 29.22 -34.70 -27.18
CA TYR A 179 30.31 -34.20 -26.34
C TYR A 179 30.38 -34.98 -25.04
#